data_1389f923df8a46353a3cdee3973077db
#
_entry.id   1389f923df8a46353a3cdee3973077db
#
_cell.length_a   1.000
_cell.length_b   1.000
_cell.length_c   1.000
_cell.angle_alpha   90.00
_cell.angle_beta   90.00
_cell.angle_gamma   90.00
#
_symmetry.space_group_name_H-M   'P 1'
#
loop_
_entity.id
_entity.type
_entity.pdbx_description
1 polymer ?
#
loop_
_entity_poly.entity_id
_entity_poly.type
_entity_poly.pdbx_seq_one_letter_code
_entity_poly.pdbx_strand_id
1 'polypeptide(L)'
;MKKTKLKFGVIGSGSWGTALIKILSENNDEINWYIRNKYNIDFICNNSHNPNYLSSVELKLRKLKISENINDIVSNSDVVIIAVPSEYVNAEMKKIKVNISDKIVICALKGLVPETNLLFGEHMQKHFSVSKDNFLVIGGPCHAEEVALEKLSYLTIGSSNLNLCKLISEKFKCKYINVKSSDDVIGIEYASMLKNIFALAVGISNGLGYGDNYQSVLVSNSIKEMKRFI
;
A
#
# COMPACT_ATOMS: atom_id res chain seq x y z
N MET A 1 0.12 16.61 -23.93
CA MET A 1 -0.86 15.91 -23.08
C MET A 1 -1.03 16.69 -21.79
N LYS A 2 -2.25 17.16 -21.46
CA LYS A 2 -2.53 17.76 -20.14
C LYS A 2 -2.25 16.70 -19.07
N LYS A 3 -1.30 16.95 -18.16
CA LYS A 3 -1.10 16.09 -16.96
C LYS A 3 -2.43 16.04 -16.20
N THR A 4 -3.14 14.94 -16.29
CA THR A 4 -4.37 14.73 -15.51
C THR A 4 -3.98 14.82 -14.04
N LYS A 5 -4.50 15.81 -13.33
CA LYS A 5 -4.19 16.04 -11.91
C LYS A 5 -5.07 15.08 -11.10
N LEU A 6 -4.58 13.85 -10.86
CA LEU A 6 -5.28 12.87 -10.04
C LEU A 6 -5.16 13.24 -8.56
N LYS A 7 -6.26 13.11 -7.83
CA LYS A 7 -6.32 13.25 -6.37
C LYS A 7 -6.21 11.89 -5.72
N PHE A 8 -5.24 11.73 -4.84
CA PHE A 8 -5.02 10.49 -4.10
C PHE A 8 -5.68 10.53 -2.73
N GLY A 9 -6.32 9.45 -2.35
CA GLY A 9 -6.81 9.17 -1.00
C GLY A 9 -6.08 7.97 -0.42
N VAL A 10 -5.58 8.10 0.81
CA VAL A 10 -4.95 6.99 1.55
C VAL A 10 -5.81 6.63 2.74
N ILE A 11 -6.23 5.36 2.80
CA ILE A 11 -6.99 4.79 3.91
C ILE A 11 -6.03 3.97 4.75
N GLY A 12 -5.72 4.49 5.95
CA GLY A 12 -4.79 3.89 6.90
C GLY A 12 -3.67 4.83 7.31
N SER A 13 -3.35 4.83 8.62
CA SER A 13 -2.37 5.72 9.26
C SER A 13 -1.27 4.97 10.01
N GLY A 14 -1.05 3.69 9.69
CA GLY A 14 0.08 2.89 10.17
C GLY A 14 1.40 3.28 9.48
N SER A 15 2.49 2.56 9.78
CA SER A 15 3.82 2.79 9.17
C SER A 15 3.73 2.87 7.65
N TRP A 16 3.07 1.88 7.00
CA TRP A 16 2.99 1.86 5.53
C TRP A 16 2.11 2.99 4.97
N GLY A 17 0.96 3.30 5.60
CA GLY A 17 0.14 4.45 5.20
C GLY A 17 0.90 5.77 5.30
N THR A 18 1.65 5.98 6.39
CA THR A 18 2.50 7.17 6.57
C THR A 18 3.63 7.25 5.53
N ALA A 19 4.26 6.11 5.21
CA ALA A 19 5.28 6.04 4.16
C ALA A 19 4.71 6.38 2.78
N LEU A 20 3.50 5.89 2.45
CA LEU A 20 2.80 6.23 1.20
C LEU A 20 2.47 7.71 1.11
N ILE A 21 2.03 8.35 2.20
CA ILE A 21 1.82 9.80 2.27
C ILE A 21 3.13 10.55 1.97
N LYS A 22 4.25 10.13 2.57
CA LYS A 22 5.57 10.73 2.30
C LYS A 22 5.93 10.60 0.82
N ILE A 23 5.86 9.40 0.24
CA ILE A 23 6.18 9.14 -1.18
C ILE A 23 5.29 10.01 -2.09
N LEU A 24 3.98 9.96 -1.91
CA LEU A 24 3.03 10.71 -2.74
C LEU A 24 3.24 12.21 -2.64
N SER A 25 3.67 12.72 -1.48
CA SER A 25 3.94 14.15 -1.27
C SER A 25 5.12 14.67 -2.09
N GLU A 26 5.96 13.81 -2.68
CA GLU A 26 7.03 14.26 -3.57
C GLU A 26 6.44 14.78 -4.91
N ASN A 27 5.46 14.09 -5.49
CA ASN A 27 4.96 14.35 -6.84
C ASN A 27 3.52 14.86 -6.92
N ASN A 28 2.80 14.94 -5.79
CA ASN A 28 1.40 15.35 -5.76
C ASN A 28 1.22 16.54 -4.82
N ASP A 29 0.29 17.43 -5.16
CA ASP A 29 0.04 18.67 -4.41
C ASP A 29 -1.13 18.56 -3.44
N GLU A 30 -2.02 17.58 -3.64
CA GLU A 30 -3.20 17.35 -2.80
C GLU A 30 -3.39 15.86 -2.58
N ILE A 31 -3.35 15.44 -1.31
CA ILE A 31 -3.52 14.06 -0.88
C ILE A 31 -4.54 14.05 0.25
N ASN A 32 -5.59 13.27 0.10
CA ASN A 32 -6.59 13.03 1.12
C ASN A 32 -6.13 11.87 2.01
N TRP A 33 -6.20 12.01 3.33
CA TRP A 33 -5.73 11.01 4.26
C TRP A 33 -6.76 10.70 5.33
N TYR A 34 -7.22 9.45 5.36
CA TYR A 34 -8.11 8.94 6.40
C TYR A 34 -7.31 8.48 7.62
N ILE A 35 -7.62 9.09 8.76
CA ILE A 35 -7.06 8.72 10.06
C ILE A 35 -8.21 8.55 11.04
N ARG A 36 -8.40 7.33 11.54
CA ARG A 36 -9.52 6.95 12.41
C ARG A 36 -9.57 7.71 13.75
N ASN A 37 -8.41 8.09 14.29
CA ASN A 37 -8.29 8.66 15.62
C ASN A 37 -8.09 10.17 15.54
N LYS A 38 -9.03 10.93 16.07
CA LYS A 38 -9.00 12.40 16.10
C LYS A 38 -7.78 12.95 16.83
N TYR A 39 -7.37 12.32 17.95
CA TYR A 39 -6.15 12.72 18.65
C TYR A 39 -4.91 12.67 17.73
N ASN A 40 -4.79 11.64 16.92
CA ASN A 40 -3.68 11.53 15.96
C ASN A 40 -3.77 12.62 14.88
N ILE A 41 -4.97 12.98 14.43
CA ILE A 41 -5.17 14.08 13.47
C ILE A 41 -4.68 15.39 14.09
N ASP A 42 -5.16 15.72 15.29
CA ASP A 42 -4.80 16.96 15.99
C ASP A 42 -3.29 17.01 16.26
N PHE A 43 -2.69 15.89 16.65
CA PHE A 43 -1.24 15.81 16.85
C PHE A 43 -0.47 16.05 15.54
N ILE A 44 -0.87 15.41 14.45
CA ILE A 44 -0.22 15.57 13.12
C ILE A 44 -0.35 17.02 12.65
N CYS A 45 -1.53 17.63 12.78
CA CYS A 45 -1.76 19.01 12.36
C CYS A 45 -0.89 20.03 13.15
N ASN A 46 -0.62 19.75 14.41
CA ASN A 46 0.17 20.62 15.26
C ASN A 46 1.68 20.39 15.17
N ASN A 47 2.11 19.16 14.91
CA ASN A 47 3.51 18.76 15.01
C ASN A 47 4.13 18.34 13.68
N SER A 48 3.36 18.19 12.62
CA SER A 48 3.81 17.68 11.29
C SER A 48 4.40 16.27 11.32
N HIS A 49 4.16 15.48 12.36
CA HIS A 49 4.65 14.12 12.53
C HIS A 49 3.53 13.16 12.95
N ASN A 50 3.62 11.90 12.54
CA ASN A 50 2.71 10.87 13.05
C ASN A 50 3.16 10.46 14.46
N PRO A 51 2.27 10.51 15.49
CA PRO A 51 2.67 10.23 16.88
C PRO A 51 3.09 8.79 17.13
N ASN A 52 2.59 7.84 16.32
CA ASN A 52 2.74 6.42 16.59
C ASN A 52 3.63 5.69 15.57
N TYR A 53 3.82 6.27 14.39
CA TYR A 53 4.49 5.59 13.27
C TYR A 53 5.40 6.54 12.51
N LEU A 54 6.64 6.11 12.26
CA LEU A 54 7.63 6.89 11.51
C LEU A 54 7.76 8.33 12.03
N SER A 55 7.88 8.49 13.35
CA SER A 55 7.88 9.79 14.03
C SER A 55 9.00 10.75 13.58
N SER A 56 10.06 10.21 12.94
CA SER A 56 11.13 11.01 12.32
C SER A 56 10.74 11.65 10.97
N VAL A 57 9.58 11.24 10.38
CA VAL A 57 9.14 11.78 9.08
C VAL A 57 8.38 13.08 9.29
N GLU A 58 8.93 14.16 8.75
CA GLU A 58 8.20 15.43 8.65
C GLU A 58 7.21 15.36 7.47
N LEU A 59 5.93 15.57 7.78
CA LEU A 59 4.84 15.53 6.81
C LEU A 59 4.60 16.92 6.21
N LYS A 60 4.44 16.98 4.89
CA LYS A 60 4.15 18.23 4.15
C LYS A 60 2.66 18.61 4.30
N LEU A 61 2.25 19.10 5.48
CA LEU A 61 0.84 19.36 5.83
C LEU A 61 0.08 20.17 4.80
N ARG A 62 0.72 21.14 4.15
CA ARG A 62 0.11 21.97 3.08
C ARG A 62 -0.43 21.16 1.89
N LYS A 63 0.02 19.91 1.75
CA LYS A 63 -0.41 18.97 0.71
C LYS A 63 -1.48 17.99 1.19
N LEU A 64 -1.79 17.97 2.48
CA LEU A 64 -2.65 16.98 3.09
C LEU A 64 -4.02 17.56 3.45
N LYS A 65 -5.07 16.81 3.11
CA LYS A 65 -6.42 16.97 3.64
C LYS A 65 -6.73 15.75 4.48
N ILE A 66 -6.74 15.93 5.79
CA ILE A 66 -6.92 14.84 6.75
C ILE A 66 -8.36 14.84 7.26
N SER A 67 -8.99 13.67 7.32
CA SER A 67 -10.35 13.50 7.85
C SER A 67 -10.46 12.18 8.63
N GLU A 68 -11.30 12.19 9.67
CA GLU A 68 -11.76 10.98 10.38
C GLU A 68 -12.96 10.31 9.70
N ASN A 69 -13.50 10.93 8.66
CA ASN A 69 -14.59 10.37 7.87
C ASN A 69 -14.05 9.76 6.58
N ILE A 70 -14.08 8.43 6.49
CA ILE A 70 -13.62 7.69 5.32
C ILE A 70 -14.37 8.06 4.03
N ASN A 71 -15.65 8.44 4.14
CA ASN A 71 -16.48 8.79 3.00
C ASN A 71 -16.04 10.12 2.36
N ASP A 72 -15.55 11.08 3.17
CA ASP A 72 -14.98 12.33 2.66
C ASP A 72 -13.72 12.05 1.83
N ILE A 73 -12.88 11.12 2.31
CA ILE A 73 -11.66 10.75 1.61
C ILE A 73 -11.98 10.08 0.28
N VAL A 74 -12.90 9.09 0.27
CA VAL A 74 -13.29 8.38 -0.96
C VAL A 74 -13.96 9.34 -1.96
N SER A 75 -14.89 10.18 -1.51
CA SER A 75 -15.61 11.12 -2.38
C SER A 75 -14.69 12.13 -3.06
N ASN A 76 -13.68 12.62 -2.33
CA ASN A 76 -12.77 13.67 -2.82
C ASN A 76 -11.52 13.12 -3.54
N SER A 77 -11.44 11.81 -3.78
CA SER A 77 -10.30 11.17 -4.43
C SER A 77 -10.68 10.51 -5.75
N ASP A 78 -9.77 10.54 -6.72
CA ASP A 78 -9.87 9.77 -7.97
C ASP A 78 -9.23 8.38 -7.79
N VAL A 79 -8.18 8.32 -6.96
CA VAL A 79 -7.41 7.12 -6.64
C VAL A 79 -7.49 6.87 -5.14
N VAL A 80 -7.94 5.70 -4.72
CA VAL A 80 -8.07 5.30 -3.31
C VAL A 80 -7.10 4.17 -3.00
N ILE A 81 -6.17 4.40 -2.09
CA ILE A 81 -5.18 3.42 -1.64
C ILE A 81 -5.61 2.84 -0.31
N ILE A 82 -5.74 1.51 -0.25
CA ILE A 82 -6.10 0.79 0.97
C ILE A 82 -4.82 0.27 1.63
N ALA A 83 -4.42 0.92 2.73
CA ALA A 83 -3.18 0.67 3.46
C ALA A 83 -3.44 0.34 4.95
N VAL A 84 -4.48 -0.42 5.23
CA VAL A 84 -4.79 -0.94 6.56
C VAL A 84 -4.29 -2.38 6.70
N PRO A 85 -4.01 -2.89 7.91
CA PRO A 85 -3.74 -4.32 8.08
C PRO A 85 -4.92 -5.16 7.61
N SER A 86 -4.64 -6.32 6.97
CA SER A 86 -5.68 -7.16 6.36
C SER A 86 -6.76 -7.60 7.35
N GLU A 87 -6.41 -7.80 8.61
CA GLU A 87 -7.36 -8.16 9.68
C GLU A 87 -8.47 -7.11 9.91
N TYR A 88 -8.21 -5.83 9.59
CA TYR A 88 -9.17 -4.73 9.78
C TYR A 88 -9.85 -4.29 8.48
N VAL A 89 -9.46 -4.83 7.32
CA VAL A 89 -9.91 -4.32 6.03
C VAL A 89 -11.43 -4.42 5.87
N ASN A 90 -12.05 -5.53 6.26
CA ASN A 90 -13.51 -5.68 6.20
C ASN A 90 -14.25 -4.63 7.04
N ALA A 91 -13.76 -4.37 8.25
CA ALA A 91 -14.35 -3.39 9.15
C ALA A 91 -14.26 -1.97 8.59
N GLU A 92 -13.12 -1.63 7.97
CA GLU A 92 -12.92 -0.31 7.35
C GLU A 92 -13.74 -0.18 6.05
N MET A 93 -13.76 -1.19 5.19
CA MET A 93 -14.53 -1.18 3.94
C MET A 93 -16.03 -1.05 4.18
N LYS A 94 -16.58 -1.69 5.23
CA LYS A 94 -17.99 -1.57 5.62
C LYS A 94 -18.42 -0.13 6.00
N LYS A 95 -17.49 0.75 6.36
CA LYS A 95 -17.76 2.17 6.67
C LYS A 95 -17.94 3.03 5.41
N ILE A 96 -17.48 2.57 4.25
CA ILE A 96 -17.64 3.26 2.98
C ILE A 96 -19.09 3.11 2.52
N LYS A 97 -19.80 4.24 2.49
CA LYS A 97 -21.22 4.32 2.09
C LYS A 97 -21.39 5.04 0.75
N VAL A 98 -20.34 5.70 0.28
CA VAL A 98 -20.32 6.35 -1.03
C VAL A 98 -19.88 5.37 -2.11
N ASN A 99 -20.18 5.69 -3.37
CA ASN A 99 -19.78 4.84 -4.49
C ASN A 99 -18.25 4.84 -4.66
N ILE A 100 -17.65 3.65 -4.70
CA ILE A 100 -16.22 3.42 -4.95
C ILE A 100 -15.97 2.69 -6.27
N SER A 101 -17.01 2.22 -6.95
CA SER A 101 -16.88 1.38 -8.15
C SER A 101 -16.25 2.10 -9.34
N ASP A 102 -16.38 3.41 -9.40
CA ASP A 102 -15.83 4.29 -10.44
C ASP A 102 -14.43 4.82 -10.10
N LYS A 103 -13.94 4.54 -8.89
CA LYS A 103 -12.61 4.97 -8.46
C LYS A 103 -11.52 4.01 -8.94
N ILE A 104 -10.32 4.54 -9.07
CA ILE A 104 -9.12 3.72 -9.17
C ILE A 104 -8.78 3.25 -7.76
N VAL A 105 -8.73 1.94 -7.54
CA VAL A 105 -8.42 1.36 -6.22
C VAL A 105 -7.06 0.69 -6.24
N ILE A 106 -6.22 1.04 -5.27
CA ILE A 106 -4.89 0.46 -5.11
C ILE A 106 -4.83 -0.36 -3.82
N CYS A 107 -4.56 -1.65 -3.97
CA CYS A 107 -4.28 -2.56 -2.85
C CYS A 107 -2.84 -2.35 -2.34
N ALA A 108 -2.70 -2.04 -1.07
CA ALA A 108 -1.41 -2.00 -0.37
C ALA A 108 -1.41 -2.96 0.85
N LEU A 109 -2.28 -3.97 0.82
CA LEU A 109 -2.42 -4.99 1.85
C LEU A 109 -1.34 -6.08 1.70
N LYS A 110 -1.11 -6.82 2.79
CA LYS A 110 -0.16 -7.93 2.84
C LYS A 110 -0.82 -9.23 3.30
N GLY A 111 -2.02 -9.54 2.81
CA GLY A 111 -2.78 -10.72 3.22
C GLY A 111 -4.11 -10.83 2.50
N LEU A 112 -4.80 -11.95 2.72
CA LEU A 112 -6.16 -12.17 2.26
C LEU A 112 -7.16 -11.35 3.08
N VAL A 113 -8.35 -11.15 2.51
CA VAL A 113 -9.47 -10.55 3.24
C VAL A 113 -10.05 -11.60 4.20
N PRO A 114 -10.06 -11.35 5.52
CA PRO A 114 -10.66 -12.27 6.48
C PRO A 114 -12.13 -12.58 6.15
N GLU A 115 -12.64 -13.68 6.66
CA GLU A 115 -13.99 -14.20 6.44
C GLU A 115 -14.23 -14.74 5.02
N THR A 116 -13.73 -14.07 3.98
CA THR A 116 -13.94 -14.50 2.57
C THR A 116 -12.76 -15.31 2.04
N ASN A 117 -11.57 -15.14 2.60
CA ASN A 117 -10.29 -15.71 2.13
C ASN A 117 -9.99 -15.36 0.66
N LEU A 118 -10.57 -14.27 0.16
CA LEU A 118 -10.31 -13.77 -1.18
C LEU A 118 -9.07 -12.88 -1.20
N LEU A 119 -8.41 -12.83 -2.36
CA LEU A 119 -7.51 -11.72 -2.69
C LEU A 119 -8.31 -10.40 -2.66
N PHE A 120 -7.65 -9.31 -2.31
CA PHE A 120 -8.36 -8.03 -2.18
C PHE A 120 -8.94 -7.55 -3.52
N GLY A 121 -8.26 -7.84 -4.64
CA GLY A 121 -8.79 -7.54 -5.97
C GLY A 121 -10.10 -8.28 -6.27
N GLU A 122 -10.19 -9.55 -5.95
CA GLU A 122 -11.42 -10.34 -6.08
C GLU A 122 -12.53 -9.83 -5.15
N HIS A 123 -12.15 -9.47 -3.90
CA HIS A 123 -13.08 -8.89 -2.94
C HIS A 123 -13.68 -7.58 -3.44
N MET A 124 -12.85 -6.68 -4.00
CA MET A 124 -13.30 -5.40 -4.56
C MET A 124 -14.23 -5.58 -5.76
N GLN A 125 -13.96 -6.55 -6.64
CA GLN A 125 -14.87 -6.86 -7.74
C GLN A 125 -16.22 -7.39 -7.24
N LYS A 126 -16.17 -8.36 -6.34
CA LYS A 126 -17.36 -9.10 -5.91
C LYS A 126 -18.30 -8.26 -5.04
N HIS A 127 -17.73 -7.43 -4.14
CA HIS A 127 -18.51 -6.74 -3.11
C HIS A 127 -18.65 -5.24 -3.34
N PHE A 128 -17.78 -4.64 -4.16
CA PHE A 128 -17.77 -3.20 -4.41
C PHE A 128 -17.86 -2.83 -5.89
N SER A 129 -18.02 -3.83 -6.78
CA SER A 129 -18.17 -3.64 -8.23
C SER A 129 -17.03 -2.85 -8.89
N VAL A 130 -15.84 -2.87 -8.30
CA VAL A 130 -14.66 -2.23 -8.87
C VAL A 130 -14.17 -3.04 -10.07
N SER A 131 -14.05 -2.40 -11.23
CA SER A 131 -13.55 -3.06 -12.43
C SER A 131 -12.09 -3.50 -12.26
N LYS A 132 -11.72 -4.64 -12.89
CA LYS A 132 -10.31 -5.09 -12.98
C LYS A 132 -9.40 -4.02 -13.57
N ASP A 133 -9.90 -3.27 -14.55
CA ASP A 133 -9.14 -2.20 -15.20
C ASP A 133 -8.87 -0.99 -14.30
N ASN A 134 -9.67 -0.82 -13.25
CA ASN A 134 -9.51 0.24 -12.25
C ASN A 134 -8.84 -0.27 -10.96
N PHE A 135 -8.43 -1.53 -10.92
CA PHE A 135 -7.76 -2.11 -9.77
C PHE A 135 -6.25 -2.21 -9.99
N LEU A 136 -5.48 -1.80 -8.98
CA LEU A 136 -4.04 -1.93 -8.95
C LEU A 136 -3.59 -2.54 -7.62
N VAL A 137 -2.39 -3.10 -7.63
CA VAL A 137 -1.73 -3.61 -6.42
C VAL A 137 -0.32 -3.03 -6.30
N ILE A 138 0.10 -2.75 -5.08
CA ILE A 138 1.48 -2.34 -4.76
C ILE A 138 2.18 -3.48 -4.01
N GLY A 139 3.32 -3.90 -4.54
CA GLY A 139 4.24 -4.85 -3.91
C GLY A 139 5.69 -4.40 -4.00
N GLY A 140 6.60 -5.28 -3.61
CA GLY A 140 8.05 -5.05 -3.73
C GLY A 140 8.80 -4.90 -2.41
N PRO A 141 10.15 -4.91 -2.45
CA PRO A 141 11.00 -4.72 -1.28
C PRO A 141 11.06 -3.23 -0.90
N CYS A 142 10.11 -2.83 -0.06
CA CYS A 142 9.96 -1.46 0.40
C CYS A 142 9.47 -1.46 1.85
N HIS A 143 10.39 -1.27 2.79
CA HIS A 143 10.08 -1.14 4.20
C HIS A 143 9.76 0.32 4.55
N ALA A 144 8.71 0.53 5.33
CA ALA A 144 8.25 1.86 5.70
C ALA A 144 9.35 2.68 6.41
N GLU A 145 10.12 2.03 7.27
CA GLU A 145 11.23 2.63 8.02
C GLU A 145 12.38 3.06 7.10
N GLU A 146 12.67 2.30 6.05
CA GLU A 146 13.69 2.66 5.06
C GLU A 146 13.22 3.80 4.15
N VAL A 147 11.95 3.82 3.80
CA VAL A 147 11.32 4.96 3.09
C VAL A 147 11.39 6.22 3.94
N ALA A 148 11.15 6.10 5.25
CA ALA A 148 11.28 7.23 6.18
C ALA A 148 12.67 7.85 6.13
N LEU A 149 13.70 7.01 6.02
CA LEU A 149 15.11 7.41 5.93
C LEU A 149 15.57 7.73 4.50
N GLU A 150 14.66 7.76 3.53
CA GLU A 150 14.95 8.01 2.10
C GLU A 150 15.98 7.03 1.48
N LYS A 151 16.06 5.81 2.03
CA LYS A 151 16.87 4.75 1.45
C LYS A 151 16.27 4.27 0.15
N LEU A 152 17.13 3.92 -0.82
CA LEU A 152 16.71 3.41 -2.11
C LEU A 152 15.81 2.19 -1.95
N SER A 153 14.58 2.31 -2.42
CA SER A 153 13.55 1.29 -2.30
C SER A 153 12.88 1.04 -3.65
N TYR A 154 12.28 -0.13 -3.79
CA TYR A 154 11.71 -0.58 -5.05
C TYR A 154 10.24 -0.97 -4.86
N LEU A 155 9.38 -0.37 -5.67
CA LEU A 155 7.97 -0.74 -5.75
C LEU A 155 7.69 -1.44 -7.08
N THR A 156 6.77 -2.39 -7.05
CA THR A 156 6.11 -2.92 -8.24
C THR A 156 4.64 -2.57 -8.13
N ILE A 157 4.11 -1.93 -9.16
CA ILE A 157 2.68 -1.64 -9.28
C ILE A 157 2.13 -2.56 -10.37
N GLY A 158 1.12 -3.33 -10.03
CA GLY A 158 0.45 -4.27 -10.94
C GLY A 158 -0.95 -3.79 -11.31
N SER A 159 -1.33 -3.96 -12.59
CA SER A 159 -2.70 -3.76 -13.08
C SER A 159 -2.90 -4.46 -14.42
N SER A 160 -4.11 -4.99 -14.66
CA SER A 160 -4.52 -5.46 -15.99
C SER A 160 -4.48 -4.33 -17.03
N ASN A 161 -4.70 -3.09 -16.62
CA ASN A 161 -4.58 -1.89 -17.45
C ASN A 161 -3.16 -1.30 -17.36
N LEU A 162 -2.25 -1.75 -18.24
CA LEU A 162 -0.85 -1.29 -18.24
C LEU A 162 -0.69 0.22 -18.47
N ASN A 163 -1.61 0.87 -19.19
CA ASN A 163 -1.55 2.32 -19.40
C ASN A 163 -1.83 3.07 -18.08
N LEU A 164 -2.86 2.65 -17.36
CA LEU A 164 -3.16 3.16 -16.03
C LEU A 164 -2.03 2.86 -15.05
N CYS A 165 -1.49 1.64 -15.10
CA CYS A 165 -0.36 1.23 -14.27
C CYS A 165 0.84 2.16 -14.44
N LYS A 166 1.24 2.46 -15.67
CA LYS A 166 2.34 3.38 -15.97
C LYS A 166 2.05 4.82 -15.48
N LEU A 167 0.82 5.31 -15.71
CA LEU A 167 0.41 6.63 -15.25
C LEU A 167 0.52 6.76 -13.72
N ILE A 168 0.04 5.76 -13.00
CA ILE A 168 0.11 5.72 -11.53
C ILE A 168 1.56 5.55 -11.06
N SER A 169 2.35 4.69 -11.70
CA SER A 169 3.76 4.47 -11.34
C SER A 169 4.58 5.75 -11.33
N GLU A 170 4.35 6.66 -12.29
CA GLU A 170 5.03 7.96 -12.34
C GLU A 170 4.69 8.87 -11.13
N LYS A 171 3.55 8.64 -10.46
CA LYS A 171 3.17 9.41 -9.27
C LYS A 171 3.89 8.96 -8.00
N PHE A 172 4.43 7.75 -8.01
CA PHE A 172 5.19 7.20 -6.89
C PHE A 172 6.71 7.32 -7.05
N LYS A 173 7.23 7.54 -8.27
CA LYS A 173 8.66 7.69 -8.49
C LYS A 173 9.21 8.94 -7.81
N CYS A 174 10.32 8.80 -7.08
CA CYS A 174 11.07 9.93 -6.55
C CYS A 174 12.56 9.55 -6.42
N LYS A 175 13.38 10.40 -5.80
CA LYS A 175 14.82 10.17 -5.68
C LYS A 175 15.19 8.85 -5.01
N TYR A 176 14.37 8.38 -4.08
CA TYR A 176 14.61 7.17 -3.28
C TYR A 176 13.62 6.04 -3.59
N ILE A 177 12.66 6.23 -4.52
CA ILE A 177 11.70 5.19 -4.93
C ILE A 177 11.80 4.92 -6.42
N ASN A 178 12.22 3.71 -6.78
CA ASN A 178 12.09 3.15 -8.11
C ASN A 178 10.80 2.37 -8.25
N VAL A 179 10.09 2.53 -9.37
CA VAL A 179 8.82 1.86 -9.61
C VAL A 179 8.86 1.06 -10.89
N LYS A 180 8.50 -0.21 -10.82
CA LYS A 180 8.22 -1.09 -11.95
C LYS A 180 6.72 -1.23 -12.17
N SER A 181 6.28 -1.32 -13.42
CA SER A 181 4.90 -1.68 -13.79
C SER A 181 4.85 -3.14 -14.21
N SER A 182 3.77 -3.84 -13.84
CA SER A 182 3.53 -5.25 -14.19
C SER A 182 2.05 -5.44 -14.53
N ASP A 183 1.73 -6.48 -15.31
CA ASP A 183 0.36 -6.97 -15.53
C ASP A 183 -0.02 -8.13 -14.61
N ASP A 184 0.94 -8.67 -13.87
CA ASP A 184 0.73 -9.78 -12.93
C ASP A 184 0.18 -9.29 -11.57
N VAL A 185 -1.11 -8.94 -11.56
CA VAL A 185 -1.80 -8.49 -10.34
C VAL A 185 -1.85 -9.60 -9.29
N ILE A 186 -2.25 -10.80 -9.71
CA ILE A 186 -2.43 -11.96 -8.82
C ILE A 186 -1.10 -12.36 -8.18
N GLY A 187 -0.06 -12.47 -8.97
CA GLY A 187 1.28 -12.82 -8.47
C GLY A 187 1.81 -11.80 -7.45
N ILE A 188 1.57 -10.50 -7.65
CA ILE A 188 2.00 -9.48 -6.70
C ILE A 188 1.21 -9.55 -5.39
N GLU A 189 -0.12 -9.79 -5.43
CA GLU A 189 -0.93 -9.95 -4.22
C GLU A 189 -0.46 -11.18 -3.42
N TYR A 190 -0.32 -12.35 -4.06
CA TYR A 190 0.19 -13.56 -3.40
C TYR A 190 1.62 -13.41 -2.89
N ALA A 191 2.52 -12.85 -3.67
CA ALA A 191 3.90 -12.63 -3.24
C ALA A 191 3.97 -11.71 -2.01
N SER A 192 3.13 -10.67 -1.95
CA SER A 192 3.05 -9.75 -0.81
C SER A 192 2.58 -10.44 0.48
N MET A 193 1.73 -11.46 0.36
CA MET A 193 1.27 -12.29 1.47
C MET A 193 2.32 -13.33 1.86
N LEU A 194 2.77 -14.15 0.91
CA LEU A 194 3.64 -15.30 1.15
C LEU A 194 5.02 -14.90 1.67
N LYS A 195 5.56 -13.75 1.24
CA LYS A 195 6.85 -13.27 1.73
C LYS A 195 6.95 -13.20 3.26
N ASN A 196 5.84 -12.93 3.95
CA ASN A 196 5.86 -12.83 5.41
C ASN A 196 6.03 -14.21 6.08
N ILE A 197 5.47 -15.27 5.46
CA ILE A 197 5.64 -16.65 5.91
C ILE A 197 7.11 -17.05 5.78
N PHE A 198 7.72 -16.78 4.65
CA PHE A 198 9.12 -17.12 4.41
C PHE A 198 10.07 -16.25 5.24
N ALA A 199 9.76 -14.98 5.45
CA ALA A 199 10.53 -14.11 6.33
C ALA A 199 10.54 -14.64 7.78
N LEU A 200 9.39 -15.17 8.26
CA LEU A 200 9.30 -15.81 9.57
C LEU A 200 10.19 -17.06 9.64
N ALA A 201 10.16 -17.92 8.61
CA ALA A 201 11.00 -19.12 8.55
C ALA A 201 12.50 -18.77 8.57
N VAL A 202 12.91 -17.74 7.82
CA VAL A 202 14.30 -17.24 7.84
C VAL A 202 14.66 -16.68 9.22
N GLY A 203 13.77 -15.92 9.84
CA GLY A 203 13.97 -15.38 11.19
C GLY A 203 14.13 -16.49 12.25
N ILE A 204 13.31 -17.54 12.19
CA ILE A 204 13.41 -18.72 13.06
C ILE A 204 14.76 -19.42 12.85
N SER A 205 15.17 -19.66 11.60
CA SER A 205 16.43 -20.32 11.29
C SER A 205 17.64 -19.52 11.80
N ASN A 206 17.59 -18.21 11.68
CA ASN A 206 18.61 -17.32 12.24
C ASN A 206 18.69 -17.40 13.77
N GLY A 207 17.53 -17.37 14.44
CA GLY A 207 17.43 -17.49 15.91
C GLY A 207 17.91 -18.83 16.43
N LEU A 208 17.81 -19.91 15.64
CA LEU A 208 18.34 -21.25 15.95
C LEU A 208 19.84 -21.41 15.63
N GLY A 209 20.50 -20.37 15.11
CA GLY A 209 21.94 -20.39 14.83
C GLY A 209 22.33 -21.05 13.50
N TYR A 210 21.37 -21.25 12.58
CA TYR A 210 21.73 -21.71 11.23
C TYR A 210 22.51 -20.63 10.49
N GLY A 211 23.61 -21.04 9.81
CA GLY A 211 24.50 -20.12 9.11
C GLY A 211 23.98 -19.62 7.77
N ASP A 212 24.73 -18.69 7.17
CA ASP A 212 24.36 -17.99 5.93
C ASP A 212 24.11 -18.92 4.73
N ASN A 213 24.84 -20.04 4.63
CA ASN A 213 24.63 -21.03 3.57
C ASN A 213 23.22 -21.62 3.63
N TYR A 214 22.76 -21.98 4.83
CA TYR A 214 21.40 -22.50 5.04
C TYR A 214 20.37 -21.45 4.71
N GLN A 215 20.55 -20.22 5.20
CA GLN A 215 19.61 -19.11 4.92
C GLN A 215 19.50 -18.81 3.43
N SER A 216 20.62 -18.81 2.69
CA SER A 216 20.64 -18.61 1.25
C SER A 216 19.85 -19.67 0.50
N VAL A 217 19.97 -20.96 0.90
CA VAL A 217 19.20 -22.06 0.34
C VAL A 217 17.73 -21.93 0.69
N LEU A 218 17.39 -21.59 1.95
CA LEU A 218 16.02 -21.41 2.39
C LEU A 218 15.32 -20.30 1.61
N VAL A 219 15.95 -19.13 1.43
CA VAL A 219 15.42 -18.01 0.64
C VAL A 219 15.23 -18.42 -0.82
N SER A 220 16.23 -19.07 -1.43
CA SER A 220 16.15 -19.51 -2.82
C SER A 220 15.02 -20.51 -3.05
N ASN A 221 14.83 -21.46 -2.12
CA ASN A 221 13.75 -22.43 -2.19
C ASN A 221 12.38 -21.76 -1.96
N SER A 222 12.31 -20.80 -1.03
CA SER A 222 11.08 -20.01 -0.81
C SER A 222 10.62 -19.27 -2.06
N ILE A 223 11.53 -18.68 -2.81
CA ILE A 223 11.21 -18.02 -4.10
C ILE A 223 10.71 -19.04 -5.13
N LYS A 224 11.34 -20.22 -5.22
CA LYS A 224 10.90 -21.29 -6.11
C LYS A 224 9.52 -21.82 -5.73
N GLU A 225 9.26 -21.94 -4.44
CA GLU A 225 7.95 -22.39 -3.92
C GLU A 225 6.87 -21.37 -4.22
N MET A 226 7.11 -20.07 -3.96
CA MET A 226 6.21 -19.00 -4.36
C MET A 226 5.86 -19.07 -5.85
N LYS A 227 6.89 -19.21 -6.73
CA LYS A 227 6.69 -19.30 -8.18
C LYS A 227 5.86 -20.51 -8.60
N ARG A 228 5.88 -21.61 -7.85
CA ARG A 228 5.07 -22.81 -8.14
C ARG A 228 3.64 -22.67 -7.62
N PHE A 229 3.45 -21.90 -6.57
CA PHE A 229 2.14 -21.67 -5.96
C PHE A 229 1.29 -20.70 -6.77
N ILE A 230 1.90 -19.66 -7.36
CA ILE A 230 1.28 -18.67 -8.23
C ILE A 230 1.18 -19.21 -9.67
#